data_6d075ea86fcfde9d4e220e7b33658312
#
_entry.id   6d075ea86fcfde9d4e220e7b33658312
#
_cell.length_a   1.000
_cell.length_b   1.000
_cell.length_c   1.000
_cell.angle_alpha   90.00
_cell.angle_beta   90.00
_cell.angle_gamma   90.00
#
_symmetry.space_group_name_H-M   'P 1'
#
loop_
_entity.id
_entity.type
_entity.pdbx_description
1 polymer ?
#
loop_
_entity_poly.entity_id
_entity_poly.type
_entity_poly.pdbx_seq_one_letter_code
_entity_poly.pdbx_strand_id
1 'polypeptide(L)'
;MKIRSLCSAYSKSKYIVHKESCNESPVPNELNRQFNDHSEYAAVVSDLTYVRVNCKWNYICPLVDLLNREIIGCSAGQRKDANLVVNAFATVHTDLGRIQMFHTDRGSEFNNQMIDEVLDAFHIRRSLSLKGCPYDNAVAEFTFKIFKTKFVYDQNFESLEKLKLELADYVNWFNNFRIHGSLGYLSPKEFEAQNL
;
A
#
# COMPACT_ATOMS: atom_id res chain seq x y z
N MET A 1 -11.29 42.24 -3.30
CA MET A 1 -10.88 40.95 -3.93
C MET A 1 -9.96 40.20 -2.96
N LYS A 2 -10.42 39.12 -2.31
CA LYS A 2 -9.55 38.28 -1.47
C LYS A 2 -8.78 37.34 -2.39
N ILE A 3 -7.48 37.50 -2.48
CA ILE A 3 -6.58 36.58 -3.18
C ILE A 3 -6.60 35.28 -2.40
N ARG A 4 -7.20 34.21 -2.95
CA ARG A 4 -7.10 32.86 -2.41
C ARG A 4 -5.66 32.38 -2.64
N SER A 5 -4.87 32.31 -1.58
CA SER A 5 -3.56 31.70 -1.66
C SER A 5 -3.73 30.20 -1.95
N LEU A 6 -3.26 29.76 -3.10
CA LEU A 6 -3.16 28.34 -3.45
C LEU A 6 -2.08 27.70 -2.58
N CYS A 7 -2.48 26.92 -1.59
CA CYS A 7 -1.55 26.07 -0.81
C CYS A 7 -1.55 24.67 -1.39
N SER A 8 -0.35 24.15 -1.68
CA SER A 8 -0.20 22.76 -2.08
C SER A 8 -0.68 21.81 -0.96
N ALA A 9 -1.50 20.81 -1.30
CA ALA A 9 -1.95 19.78 -0.36
C ALA A 9 -0.78 18.98 0.27
N TYR A 10 0.40 19.02 -0.36
CA TYR A 10 1.62 18.36 0.10
C TYR A 10 2.38 19.09 1.22
N SER A 11 2.04 20.36 1.52
CA SER A 11 2.82 21.21 2.45
C SER A 11 2.29 21.24 3.90
N LYS A 12 1.27 20.47 4.26
CA LYS A 12 0.58 20.56 5.55
C LYS A 12 0.74 19.38 6.50
N SER A 13 1.83 18.62 6.50
CA SER A 13 1.99 17.58 7.51
C SER A 13 3.00 17.96 8.60
N LYS A 14 2.52 18.18 9.84
CA LYS A 14 3.36 18.07 11.02
C LYS A 14 3.49 16.59 11.37
N TYR A 15 4.69 16.03 11.21
CA TYR A 15 5.00 14.67 11.64
C TYR A 15 5.02 14.61 13.16
N ILE A 16 4.16 13.81 13.77
CA ILE A 16 4.18 13.50 15.21
C ILE A 16 4.75 12.10 15.35
N VAL A 17 5.91 11.98 15.99
CA VAL A 17 6.53 10.69 16.28
C VAL A 17 5.74 9.99 17.38
N HIS A 18 4.98 8.96 17.04
CA HIS A 18 4.43 8.01 18.01
C HIS A 18 5.50 6.95 18.31
N LYS A 19 5.89 6.81 19.58
CA LYS A 19 6.73 5.70 20.05
C LYS A 19 5.86 4.45 20.16
N GLU A 20 5.75 3.68 19.09
CA GLU A 20 5.25 2.31 19.15
C GLU A 20 6.40 1.36 19.51
N SER A 21 6.09 0.29 20.25
CA SER A 21 7.03 -0.78 20.55
C SER A 21 7.45 -1.43 19.23
N CYS A 22 8.70 -1.25 18.82
CA CYS A 22 9.19 -1.85 17.60
C CYS A 22 9.38 -3.35 17.78
N ASN A 23 8.84 -4.12 16.85
CA ASN A 23 9.09 -5.54 16.74
C ASN A 23 10.56 -5.81 16.38
N GLU A 24 11.23 -6.65 17.16
CA GLU A 24 12.63 -7.06 16.98
C GLU A 24 12.78 -8.34 16.15
N SER A 25 11.83 -8.62 15.24
CA SER A 25 11.90 -9.77 14.34
C SER A 25 13.27 -9.86 13.64
N PRO A 26 13.90 -11.05 13.59
CA PRO A 26 15.17 -11.27 12.91
C PRO A 26 15.06 -11.25 11.38
N VAL A 27 13.85 -11.11 10.82
CA VAL A 27 13.64 -11.09 9.36
C VAL A 27 14.40 -9.93 8.72
N PRO A 28 15.26 -10.23 7.72
CA PRO A 28 16.09 -9.22 7.08
C PRO A 28 15.29 -8.32 6.14
N ASN A 29 15.90 -7.19 5.77
CA ASN A 29 15.46 -6.37 4.66
C ASN A 29 16.04 -6.93 3.35
N GLU A 30 15.35 -7.88 2.72
CA GLU A 30 15.80 -8.48 1.45
C GLU A 30 15.61 -7.52 0.27
N LEU A 31 14.60 -6.64 0.32
CA LEU A 31 14.36 -5.64 -0.72
C LEU A 31 15.54 -4.65 -0.87
N ASN A 32 16.20 -4.31 0.26
CA ASN A 32 17.40 -3.47 0.32
C ASN A 32 17.34 -2.24 -0.62
N ARG A 33 16.20 -1.55 -0.66
CA ARG A 33 15.94 -0.35 -1.50
C ARG A 33 16.04 -0.59 -3.01
N GLN A 34 16.04 -1.82 -3.45
CA GLN A 34 15.98 -2.16 -4.87
C GLN A 34 14.53 -2.08 -5.34
N PHE A 35 14.05 -0.87 -5.65
CA PHE A 35 12.66 -0.62 -6.04
C PHE A 35 12.42 -0.71 -7.54
N ASN A 36 13.47 -0.88 -8.33
CA ASN A 36 13.43 -1.00 -9.78
C ASN A 36 14.02 -2.34 -10.21
N ASP A 37 13.87 -2.68 -11.48
CA ASP A 37 14.43 -3.89 -12.10
C ASP A 37 13.87 -5.21 -11.53
N HIS A 38 12.65 -5.19 -11.02
CA HIS A 38 11.90 -6.39 -10.66
C HIS A 38 11.16 -6.93 -11.88
N SER A 39 10.98 -8.25 -11.93
CA SER A 39 9.99 -8.87 -12.81
C SER A 39 8.59 -8.67 -12.23
N GLU A 40 7.57 -8.86 -13.04
CA GLU A 40 6.16 -8.77 -12.64
C GLU A 40 5.89 -9.67 -11.42
N TYR A 41 5.26 -9.08 -10.40
CA TYR A 41 4.97 -9.69 -9.09
C TYR A 41 6.19 -10.17 -8.28
N ALA A 42 7.42 -9.91 -8.71
CA ALA A 42 8.59 -10.34 -7.95
C ALA A 42 8.66 -9.71 -6.56
N ALA A 43 8.25 -8.46 -6.42
CA ALA A 43 8.22 -7.79 -5.13
C ALA A 43 6.94 -6.99 -4.96
N VAL A 44 6.16 -7.34 -3.95
CA VAL A 44 4.93 -6.66 -3.55
C VAL A 44 5.18 -5.93 -2.24
N VAL A 45 4.82 -4.67 -2.18
CA VAL A 45 4.92 -3.86 -0.96
C VAL A 45 3.54 -3.53 -0.41
N SER A 46 3.46 -3.39 0.91
CA SER A 46 2.25 -2.97 1.60
C SER A 46 2.57 -2.11 2.81
N ASP A 47 1.61 -1.31 3.19
CA ASP A 47 1.53 -0.54 4.43
C ASP A 47 0.04 -0.27 4.70
N LEU A 48 -0.31 0.21 5.88
CA LEU A 48 -1.68 0.56 6.21
C LEU A 48 -1.92 2.06 6.21
N THR A 49 -3.05 2.46 5.64
CA THR A 49 -3.52 3.83 5.81
C THR A 49 -4.84 3.86 6.57
N TYR A 50 -5.05 4.90 7.35
CA TYR A 50 -6.29 5.10 8.09
C TYR A 50 -7.16 6.15 7.42
N VAL A 51 -8.47 5.92 7.49
CA VAL A 51 -9.50 6.75 6.91
C VAL A 51 -10.66 6.93 7.89
N ARG A 52 -11.33 8.06 7.88
CA ARG A 52 -12.51 8.28 8.69
C ARG A 52 -13.78 7.85 7.96
N VAL A 53 -14.56 7.00 8.64
CA VAL A 53 -15.89 6.58 8.21
C VAL A 53 -16.85 6.88 9.34
N ASN A 54 -17.83 7.76 9.13
CA ASN A 54 -18.78 8.17 10.14
C ASN A 54 -18.11 8.47 11.50
N CYS A 55 -17.09 9.36 11.49
CA CYS A 55 -16.29 9.76 12.65
C CYS A 55 -15.48 8.66 13.34
N LYS A 56 -15.46 7.43 12.85
CA LYS A 56 -14.65 6.31 13.36
C LYS A 56 -13.46 6.03 12.44
N TRP A 57 -12.33 5.63 13.04
CA TRP A 57 -11.17 5.21 12.27
C TRP A 57 -11.41 3.84 11.64
N ASN A 58 -11.10 3.74 10.37
CA ASN A 58 -11.03 2.53 9.57
C ASN A 58 -9.67 2.48 8.88
N TYR A 59 -9.33 1.34 8.31
CA TYR A 59 -8.02 1.08 7.75
C TYR A 59 -8.16 0.51 6.34
N ILE A 60 -7.18 0.83 5.50
CA ILE A 60 -7.07 0.32 4.13
C ILE A 60 -5.68 -0.30 4.00
N CYS A 61 -5.62 -1.48 3.39
CA CYS A 61 -4.41 -2.24 3.11
C CYS A 61 -4.31 -2.51 1.61
N PRO A 62 -3.61 -1.69 0.81
CA PRO A 62 -3.29 -2.02 -0.57
C PRO A 62 -2.02 -2.85 -0.65
N LEU A 63 -1.98 -3.76 -1.62
CA LEU A 63 -0.83 -4.52 -2.07
C LEU A 63 -0.37 -3.94 -3.42
N VAL A 64 0.87 -3.47 -3.50
CA VAL A 64 1.40 -2.75 -4.67
C VAL A 64 2.56 -3.52 -5.27
N ASP A 65 2.47 -3.87 -6.54
CA ASP A 65 3.59 -4.43 -7.29
C ASP A 65 4.66 -3.36 -7.57
N LEU A 66 5.92 -3.69 -7.32
CA LEU A 66 7.02 -2.77 -7.51
C LEU A 66 7.41 -2.56 -8.98
N LEU A 67 7.11 -3.48 -9.89
CA LEU A 67 7.43 -3.31 -11.31
C LEU A 67 6.63 -2.15 -11.91
N ASN A 68 5.31 -2.30 -11.94
CA ASN A 68 4.39 -1.41 -12.65
C ASN A 68 3.61 -0.47 -11.73
N ARG A 69 3.84 -0.52 -10.40
CA ARG A 69 3.12 0.28 -9.39
C ARG A 69 1.62 -0.04 -9.31
N GLU A 70 1.19 -1.16 -9.85
CA GLU A 70 -0.20 -1.59 -9.80
C GLU A 70 -0.64 -1.94 -8.39
N ILE A 71 -1.85 -1.54 -8.01
CA ILE A 71 -2.52 -2.06 -6.82
C ILE A 71 -3.15 -3.39 -7.19
N ILE A 72 -2.48 -4.50 -6.88
CA ILE A 72 -2.89 -5.85 -7.24
C ILE A 72 -3.92 -6.45 -6.29
N GLY A 73 -4.03 -5.91 -5.09
CA GLY A 73 -5.02 -6.29 -4.10
C GLY A 73 -5.27 -5.16 -3.12
N CYS A 74 -6.46 -5.09 -2.55
CA CYS A 74 -6.79 -4.04 -1.60
C CYS A 74 -7.95 -4.45 -0.68
N SER A 75 -7.86 -4.12 0.60
CA SER A 75 -8.94 -4.34 1.56
C SER A 75 -9.21 -3.11 2.41
N ALA A 76 -10.43 -3.01 2.94
CA ALA A 76 -10.81 -2.00 3.93
C ALA A 76 -11.57 -2.63 5.10
N GLY A 77 -11.28 -2.17 6.32
CA GLY A 77 -11.88 -2.72 7.54
C GLY A 77 -11.78 -1.80 8.74
N GLN A 78 -12.50 -2.15 9.80
CA GLN A 78 -12.57 -1.36 11.04
C GLN A 78 -11.38 -1.61 11.99
N ARG A 79 -10.60 -2.67 11.75
CA ARG A 79 -9.51 -3.08 12.63
C ARG A 79 -8.19 -3.08 11.86
N LYS A 80 -7.14 -2.64 12.54
CA LYS A 80 -5.76 -2.75 12.10
C LYS A 80 -5.22 -4.10 12.59
N ASP A 81 -5.49 -5.17 11.85
CA ASP A 81 -5.11 -6.52 12.23
C ASP A 81 -4.72 -7.37 11.01
N ALA A 82 -4.24 -8.58 11.25
CA ALA A 82 -3.84 -9.51 10.20
C ALA A 82 -4.97 -9.90 9.26
N ASN A 83 -6.23 -9.95 9.74
CA ASN A 83 -7.36 -10.25 8.87
C ASN A 83 -7.50 -9.21 7.74
N LEU A 84 -7.20 -7.94 8.04
CA LEU A 84 -7.21 -6.91 7.01
C LEU A 84 -6.18 -7.21 5.91
N VAL A 85 -4.98 -7.65 6.28
CA VAL A 85 -3.92 -8.01 5.33
C VAL A 85 -4.29 -9.27 4.54
N VAL A 86 -4.78 -10.32 5.21
CA VAL A 86 -5.24 -11.56 4.54
C VAL A 86 -6.37 -11.26 3.56
N ASN A 87 -7.32 -10.40 3.93
CA ASN A 87 -8.39 -9.98 3.04
C ASN A 87 -7.86 -9.22 1.81
N ALA A 88 -6.76 -8.47 1.94
CA ALA A 88 -6.12 -7.84 0.78
C ALA A 88 -5.53 -8.90 -0.17
N PHE A 89 -4.84 -9.92 0.35
CA PHE A 89 -4.37 -11.06 -0.46
C PHE A 89 -5.53 -11.79 -1.16
N ALA A 90 -6.66 -11.97 -0.48
CA ALA A 90 -7.85 -12.62 -1.06
C ALA A 90 -8.47 -11.84 -2.24
N THR A 91 -8.15 -10.55 -2.42
CA THR A 91 -8.61 -9.74 -3.56
C THR A 91 -7.64 -9.74 -4.73
N VAL A 92 -6.47 -10.36 -4.61
CA VAL A 92 -5.51 -10.45 -5.71
C VAL A 92 -6.08 -11.34 -6.82
N HIS A 93 -6.13 -10.81 -8.05
CA HIS A 93 -6.74 -11.51 -9.19
C HIS A 93 -5.76 -12.40 -9.96
N THR A 94 -4.49 -12.41 -9.58
CA THR A 94 -3.47 -13.28 -10.16
C THR A 94 -3.13 -14.44 -9.23
N ASP A 95 -2.36 -15.42 -9.73
CA ASP A 95 -1.83 -16.50 -8.89
C ASP A 95 -0.85 -15.92 -7.85
N LEU A 96 -1.17 -16.11 -6.57
CA LEU A 96 -0.33 -15.66 -5.46
C LEU A 96 1.06 -16.32 -5.48
N GLY A 97 1.21 -17.51 -6.05
CA GLY A 97 2.50 -18.18 -6.24
C GLY A 97 3.47 -17.45 -7.18
N ARG A 98 3.00 -16.45 -7.94
CA ARG A 98 3.88 -15.56 -8.72
C ARG A 98 4.58 -14.51 -7.87
N ILE A 99 4.05 -14.18 -6.69
CA ILE A 99 4.66 -13.22 -5.76
C ILE A 99 5.86 -13.89 -5.10
N GLN A 100 7.06 -13.34 -5.32
CA GLN A 100 8.28 -13.92 -4.76
C GLN A 100 8.64 -13.32 -3.40
N MET A 101 8.28 -12.05 -3.18
CA MET A 101 8.62 -11.32 -1.96
C MET A 101 7.48 -10.39 -1.54
N PHE A 102 7.18 -10.38 -0.24
CA PHE A 102 6.27 -9.45 0.39
C PHE A 102 7.05 -8.57 1.37
N HIS A 103 7.15 -7.28 1.06
CA HIS A 103 7.90 -6.31 1.87
C HIS A 103 6.97 -5.33 2.58
N THR A 104 7.18 -5.18 3.89
CA THR A 104 6.39 -4.29 4.75
C THR A 104 7.24 -3.62 5.80
N ASP A 105 6.63 -2.73 6.57
CA ASP A 105 7.18 -2.30 7.84
C ASP A 105 7.10 -3.42 8.91
N ARG A 106 7.47 -3.10 10.14
CA ARG A 106 7.46 -4.03 11.28
C ARG A 106 6.18 -3.96 12.11
N GLY A 107 5.07 -3.52 11.52
CA GLY A 107 3.77 -3.47 12.18
C GLY A 107 3.29 -4.86 12.62
N SER A 108 2.61 -4.93 13.77
CA SER A 108 2.08 -6.18 14.31
C SER A 108 1.02 -6.83 13.42
N GLU A 109 0.35 -6.05 12.59
CA GLU A 109 -0.61 -6.51 11.59
C GLU A 109 0.04 -7.33 10.48
N PHE A 110 1.32 -7.07 10.18
CA PHE A 110 2.09 -7.81 9.19
C PHE A 110 2.90 -8.94 9.81
N ASN A 111 3.30 -8.81 11.08
CA ASN A 111 4.15 -9.77 11.74
C ASN A 111 3.35 -10.61 12.74
N ASN A 112 2.65 -11.61 12.23
CA ASN A 112 1.92 -12.59 13.02
C ASN A 112 1.76 -13.92 12.25
N GLN A 113 1.42 -14.96 12.98
CA GLN A 113 1.32 -16.34 12.48
C GLN A 113 0.37 -16.49 11.27
N MET A 114 -0.76 -15.78 11.23
CA MET A 114 -1.72 -15.87 10.13
C MET A 114 -1.10 -15.39 8.80
N ILE A 115 -0.29 -14.35 8.86
CA ILE A 115 0.44 -13.87 7.66
C ILE A 115 1.56 -14.83 7.30
N ASP A 116 2.28 -15.39 8.29
CA ASP A 116 3.29 -16.41 8.04
C ASP A 116 2.69 -17.61 7.30
N GLU A 117 1.53 -18.11 7.74
CA GLU A 117 0.82 -19.21 7.09
C GLU A 117 0.45 -18.91 5.63
N VAL A 118 0.00 -17.69 5.33
CA VAL A 118 -0.29 -17.27 3.93
C VAL A 118 1.00 -17.23 3.11
N LEU A 119 2.05 -16.61 3.63
CA LEU A 119 3.31 -16.49 2.89
C LEU A 119 3.95 -17.86 2.64
N ASP A 120 3.92 -18.75 3.63
CA ASP A 120 4.45 -20.11 3.52
C ASP A 120 3.65 -20.95 2.51
N ALA A 121 2.30 -20.86 2.52
CA ALA A 121 1.43 -21.59 1.61
C ALA A 121 1.69 -21.27 0.13
N PHE A 122 2.08 -20.03 -0.17
CA PHE A 122 2.37 -19.59 -1.53
C PHE A 122 3.88 -19.41 -1.81
N HIS A 123 4.75 -19.83 -0.89
CA HIS A 123 6.21 -19.71 -0.98
C HIS A 123 6.71 -18.27 -1.17
N ILE A 124 6.01 -17.31 -0.58
CA ILE A 124 6.35 -15.88 -0.64
C ILE A 124 7.37 -15.56 0.45
N ARG A 125 8.53 -15.03 0.08
CA ARG A 125 9.54 -14.61 1.05
C ARG A 125 9.10 -13.32 1.76
N ARG A 126 9.29 -13.27 3.07
CA ARG A 126 9.07 -12.06 3.85
C ARG A 126 10.29 -11.17 3.86
N SER A 127 10.09 -9.88 3.65
CA SER A 127 11.10 -8.85 3.81
C SER A 127 10.55 -7.73 4.70
N LEU A 128 11.34 -7.26 5.67
CA LEU A 128 10.93 -6.18 6.58
C LEU A 128 11.91 -5.02 6.52
N SER A 129 11.39 -3.79 6.47
CA SER A 129 12.17 -2.56 6.57
C SER A 129 13.06 -2.57 7.82
N LEU A 130 14.23 -1.97 7.74
CA LEU A 130 15.09 -1.79 8.89
C LEU A 130 14.46 -0.79 9.89
N LYS A 131 14.70 -1.03 11.18
CA LYS A 131 14.20 -0.17 12.25
C LYS A 131 14.71 1.26 12.08
N GLY A 132 13.81 2.23 12.01
CA GLY A 132 14.16 3.64 11.87
C GLY A 132 14.65 4.05 10.48
N CYS A 133 14.48 3.20 9.47
CA CYS A 133 14.87 3.48 8.09
C CYS A 133 13.62 3.65 7.18
N PRO A 134 12.96 4.82 7.19
CA PRO A 134 11.76 5.05 6.37
C PRO A 134 12.03 4.89 4.88
N TYR A 135 13.24 5.18 4.42
CA TYR A 135 13.64 5.01 3.01
C TYR A 135 13.55 3.57 2.49
N ASP A 136 13.52 2.58 3.38
CA ASP A 136 13.42 1.17 2.99
C ASP A 136 12.04 0.82 2.45
N ASN A 137 11.02 1.64 2.75
CA ASN A 137 9.64 1.49 2.26
C ASN A 137 9.18 2.71 1.41
N ALA A 138 10.12 3.41 0.78
CA ALA A 138 9.87 4.69 0.11
C ALA A 138 8.79 4.62 -0.99
N VAL A 139 8.71 3.52 -1.74
CA VAL A 139 7.68 3.35 -2.79
C VAL A 139 6.30 3.16 -2.18
N ALA A 140 6.18 2.34 -1.13
CA ALA A 140 4.94 2.22 -0.39
C ALA A 140 4.53 3.57 0.20
N GLU A 141 5.42 4.26 0.92
CA GLU A 141 5.14 5.58 1.50
C GLU A 141 4.68 6.61 0.45
N PHE A 142 5.33 6.64 -0.72
CA PHE A 142 4.93 7.53 -1.81
C PHE A 142 3.54 7.18 -2.36
N THR A 143 3.26 5.91 -2.60
CA THR A 143 1.95 5.42 -3.05
C THR A 143 0.87 5.77 -2.04
N PHE A 144 1.15 5.56 -0.74
CA PHE A 144 0.23 5.91 0.35
C PHE A 144 0.01 7.42 0.49
N LYS A 145 1.02 8.24 0.25
CA LYS A 145 0.87 9.70 0.22
C LYS A 145 -0.10 10.12 -0.89
N ILE A 146 0.02 9.53 -2.07
CA ILE A 146 -0.91 9.77 -3.17
C ILE A 146 -2.31 9.28 -2.81
N PHE A 147 -2.42 8.08 -2.27
CA PHE A 147 -3.67 7.50 -1.81
C PHE A 147 -4.39 8.44 -0.82
N LYS A 148 -3.69 8.89 0.20
CA LYS A 148 -4.23 9.85 1.19
C LYS A 148 -4.69 11.15 0.54
N THR A 149 -3.87 11.74 -0.33
CA THR A 149 -4.16 13.05 -0.93
C THR A 149 -5.24 13.02 -1.99
N LYS A 150 -5.43 11.91 -2.71
CA LYS A 150 -6.37 11.81 -3.83
C LYS A 150 -7.65 11.07 -3.50
N PHE A 151 -7.61 10.19 -2.48
CA PHE A 151 -8.76 9.38 -2.11
C PHE A 151 -9.30 9.69 -0.72
N VAL A 152 -8.43 10.00 0.28
CA VAL A 152 -8.87 10.07 1.68
C VAL A 152 -9.21 11.50 2.12
N TYR A 153 -8.38 12.51 1.78
CA TYR A 153 -8.43 13.81 2.48
C TYR A 153 -9.68 14.62 2.23
N ASP A 154 -10.29 14.54 1.06
CA ASP A 154 -11.46 15.35 0.68
C ASP A 154 -12.76 14.52 0.67
N GLN A 155 -12.73 13.29 1.20
CA GLN A 155 -13.87 12.38 1.22
C GLN A 155 -14.45 12.21 2.63
N ASN A 156 -15.77 12.08 2.68
CA ASN A 156 -16.51 11.74 3.88
C ASN A 156 -17.32 10.46 3.62
N PHE A 157 -16.84 9.35 4.14
CA PHE A 157 -17.48 8.05 3.95
C PHE A 157 -18.55 7.83 5.03
N GLU A 158 -19.78 7.62 4.60
CA GLU A 158 -20.93 7.41 5.48
C GLU A 158 -20.95 6.00 6.10
N SER A 159 -20.41 5.00 5.39
CA SER A 159 -20.33 3.61 5.86
C SER A 159 -19.09 2.90 5.33
N LEU A 160 -18.75 1.74 5.93
CA LEU A 160 -17.66 0.88 5.46
C LEU A 160 -17.95 0.32 4.06
N GLU A 161 -19.20 0.01 3.76
CA GLU A 161 -19.66 -0.47 2.45
C GLU A 161 -19.43 0.61 1.38
N LYS A 162 -19.76 1.85 1.69
CA LYS A 162 -19.51 2.99 0.81
C LYS A 162 -18.01 3.20 0.59
N LEU A 163 -17.21 3.12 1.65
CA LEU A 163 -15.75 3.16 1.55
C LEU A 163 -15.23 2.07 0.62
N LYS A 164 -15.69 0.82 0.76
CA LYS A 164 -15.23 -0.31 -0.07
C LYS A 164 -15.59 -0.11 -1.54
N LEU A 165 -16.78 0.40 -1.83
CA LEU A 165 -17.23 0.68 -3.19
C LEU A 165 -16.35 1.76 -3.85
N GLU A 166 -16.18 2.89 -3.18
CA GLU A 166 -15.35 3.98 -3.71
C GLU A 166 -13.86 3.62 -3.78
N LEU A 167 -13.42 2.73 -2.89
CA LEU A 167 -12.06 2.17 -2.95
C LEU A 167 -11.84 1.34 -4.21
N ALA A 168 -12.82 0.50 -4.59
CA ALA A 168 -12.76 -0.28 -5.82
C ALA A 168 -12.68 0.62 -7.06
N ASP A 169 -13.50 1.68 -7.10
CA ASP A 169 -13.47 2.68 -8.18
C ASP A 169 -12.12 3.41 -8.23
N TYR A 170 -11.59 3.78 -7.07
CA TYR A 170 -10.27 4.41 -6.98
C TYR A 170 -9.14 3.50 -7.46
N VAL A 171 -9.13 2.22 -7.05
CA VAL A 171 -8.14 1.23 -7.50
C VAL A 171 -8.21 1.05 -9.02
N ASN A 172 -9.42 0.95 -9.58
CA ASN A 172 -9.63 0.89 -11.03
C ASN A 172 -9.06 2.13 -11.73
N TRP A 173 -9.36 3.33 -11.23
CA TRP A 173 -8.81 4.58 -11.77
C TRP A 173 -7.29 4.62 -11.64
N PHE A 174 -6.73 4.22 -10.49
CA PHE A 174 -5.30 4.23 -10.23
C PHE A 174 -4.54 3.33 -11.21
N ASN A 175 -5.06 2.12 -11.46
CA ASN A 175 -4.40 1.13 -12.30
C ASN A 175 -4.55 1.42 -13.80
N ASN A 176 -5.69 1.94 -14.24
CA ASN A 176 -5.99 2.08 -15.66
C ASN A 176 -5.81 3.49 -16.23
N PHE A 177 -5.90 4.52 -15.40
CA PHE A 177 -5.96 5.91 -15.90
C PHE A 177 -4.94 6.85 -15.28
N ARG A 178 -4.47 6.55 -14.05
CA ARG A 178 -3.50 7.40 -13.39
C ARG A 178 -2.12 7.21 -14.00
N ILE A 179 -1.56 8.28 -14.55
CA ILE A 179 -0.20 8.30 -15.07
C ILE A 179 0.85 8.42 -13.96
N HIS A 180 1.98 7.74 -14.12
CA HIS A 180 3.10 7.71 -13.18
C HIS A 180 4.39 8.19 -13.85
N GLY A 181 5.07 9.18 -13.26
CA GLY A 181 6.34 9.67 -13.79
C GLY A 181 7.44 8.61 -13.84
N SER A 182 7.45 7.68 -12.87
CA SER A 182 8.40 6.55 -12.84
C SER A 182 8.13 5.49 -13.91
N LEU A 183 6.95 5.52 -14.55
CA LEU A 183 6.55 4.60 -15.62
C LEU A 183 6.54 5.30 -17.00
N GLY A 184 7.30 6.39 -17.16
CA GLY A 184 7.31 7.15 -18.42
C GLY A 184 5.98 7.85 -18.73
N TYR A 185 5.24 8.26 -17.71
CA TYR A 185 3.89 8.85 -17.80
C TYR A 185 2.81 7.91 -18.35
N LEU A 186 3.01 6.61 -18.17
CA LEU A 186 1.99 5.59 -18.43
C LEU A 186 1.23 5.27 -17.13
N SER A 187 0.02 4.72 -17.28
CA SER A 187 -0.66 4.05 -16.17
C SER A 187 -0.05 2.67 -15.91
N PRO A 188 -0.25 2.06 -14.73
CA PRO A 188 0.21 0.69 -14.46
C PRO A 188 -0.15 -0.31 -15.55
N LYS A 189 -1.40 -0.31 -16.02
CA LYS A 189 -1.88 -1.23 -17.06
C LYS A 189 -1.34 -0.92 -18.46
N GLU A 190 -1.13 0.35 -18.81
CA GLU A 190 -0.47 0.73 -20.05
C GLU A 190 1.00 0.31 -20.05
N PHE A 191 1.69 0.48 -18.91
CA PHE A 191 3.07 0.06 -18.75
C PHE A 191 3.20 -1.46 -18.88
N GLU A 192 2.33 -2.22 -18.23
CA GLU A 192 2.26 -3.68 -18.36
C GLU A 192 2.09 -4.10 -19.82
N ALA A 193 1.12 -3.52 -20.55
CA ALA A 193 0.83 -3.85 -21.93
C ALA A 193 1.96 -3.53 -22.94
N GLN A 194 2.86 -2.60 -22.59
CA GLN A 194 3.99 -2.23 -23.44
C GLN A 194 5.26 -3.05 -23.16
N ASN A 195 5.36 -3.71 -22.00
CA ASN A 195 6.56 -4.40 -21.54
C ASN A 195 6.38 -5.93 -21.42
N LEU A 196 5.19 -6.43 -21.73
CA LEU A 196 4.84 -7.85 -21.90
C LEU A 196 4.51 -8.16 -23.35
#